data_1b18b1a3599d74feeecebc2710a4da80
#
_entry.id   1b18b1a3599d74feeecebc2710a4da80
#
_cell.length_a   1.000
_cell.length_b   1.000
_cell.length_c   1.000
_cell.angle_alpha   90.00
_cell.angle_beta   90.00
_cell.angle_gamma   90.00
#
_symmetry.space_group_name_H-M   'P 1'
#
loop_
_entity.id
_entity.type
_entity.pdbx_description
1 polymer ?
#
loop_
_entity_poly.entity_id
_entity_poly.type
_entity_poly.pdbx_seq_one_letter_code
_entity_poly.pdbx_strand_id
1 'polypeptide(L)'
;CPKGVFLNFNIDSKLNSAFVALAMLYGKGDFTNSVDIATRCGQDSDCNPSTVGGVLGVMYGYDKIPSFWLNPLKEVEDFTFEGTNMSLAKAYQMSFDQAKQLIVKTGGKVSGGEIEIPIKKADVLPLEQNFENTYPLYRERKDCFLTDTFEFDFNGNGFVIWGNICCTRSITPDYINRVSTRHIGSEVFGLAE
;
A
#
# COMPACT_ATOMS: atom_id res chain seq x y z
N CYS A 1 17.99 9.53 -19.11
CA CYS A 1 17.55 10.74 -18.40
C CYS A 1 18.56 11.87 -18.56
N PRO A 2 18.15 13.11 -18.75
CA PRO A 2 19.06 14.25 -18.73
C PRO A 2 19.83 14.33 -17.43
N LYS A 3 21.06 14.87 -17.45
CA LYS A 3 21.90 15.03 -16.28
C LYS A 3 21.16 15.90 -15.24
N GLY A 4 20.97 15.40 -14.04
CA GLY A 4 20.27 16.10 -12.96
C GLY A 4 18.78 15.76 -12.84
N VAL A 5 18.23 14.94 -13.73
CA VAL A 5 16.90 14.35 -13.61
C VAL A 5 17.03 12.99 -12.89
N PHE A 6 16.00 12.62 -12.16
CA PHE A 6 15.97 11.38 -11.40
C PHE A 6 16.44 10.16 -12.18
N LEU A 7 17.21 9.32 -11.50
CA LEU A 7 17.68 8.05 -12.03
C LEU A 7 16.51 7.15 -12.44
N ASN A 8 16.77 6.22 -13.30
CA ASN A 8 15.95 5.41 -14.18
C ASN A 8 14.58 4.92 -13.67
N PHE A 9 14.32 4.83 -12.45
CA PHE A 9 13.05 4.38 -11.89
C PHE A 9 12.96 4.83 -10.44
N ASN A 10 11.93 5.55 -10.10
CA ASN A 10 11.77 6.08 -8.77
C ASN A 10 10.37 5.80 -8.23
N ILE A 11 10.30 4.95 -7.20
CA ILE A 11 9.09 4.62 -6.46
C ILE A 11 8.95 5.44 -5.17
N ASP A 12 9.67 6.56 -5.05
CA ASP A 12 9.53 7.46 -3.89
C ASP A 12 8.08 7.92 -3.72
N SER A 13 7.51 7.67 -2.56
CA SER A 13 6.10 7.92 -2.28
C SER A 13 5.71 9.39 -2.39
N LYS A 14 6.60 10.33 -2.07
CA LYS A 14 6.31 11.77 -2.15
C LYS A 14 6.15 12.20 -3.60
N LEU A 15 7.07 11.74 -4.47
CA LEU A 15 7.03 12.06 -5.88
C LEU A 15 5.81 11.44 -6.57
N ASN A 16 5.58 10.14 -6.35
CA ASN A 16 4.48 9.43 -6.97
C ASN A 16 3.11 9.91 -6.46
N SER A 17 2.98 10.23 -5.18
CA SER A 17 1.78 10.89 -4.66
C SER A 17 1.52 12.27 -5.30
N ALA A 18 2.59 13.03 -5.57
CA ALA A 18 2.46 14.30 -6.28
C ALA A 18 1.99 14.10 -7.73
N PHE A 19 2.43 13.05 -8.42
CA PHE A 19 1.96 12.71 -9.77
C PHE A 19 0.49 12.27 -9.77
N VAL A 20 0.04 11.51 -8.78
CA VAL A 20 -1.38 11.19 -8.59
C VAL A 20 -2.21 12.47 -8.40
N ALA A 21 -1.78 13.36 -7.49
CA ALA A 21 -2.46 14.63 -7.26
C ALA A 21 -2.49 15.51 -8.52
N LEU A 22 -1.37 15.60 -9.24
CA LEU A 22 -1.28 16.33 -10.50
C LEU A 22 -2.27 15.78 -11.54
N ALA A 23 -2.31 14.46 -11.70
CA ALA A 23 -3.23 13.81 -12.64
C ALA A 23 -4.69 14.05 -12.31
N MET A 24 -5.07 14.01 -11.02
CA MET A 24 -6.42 14.31 -10.56
C MET A 24 -6.81 15.77 -10.85
N LEU A 25 -5.90 16.71 -10.57
CA LEU A 25 -6.16 18.15 -10.76
C LEU A 25 -6.24 18.53 -12.25
N TYR A 26 -5.27 18.12 -13.05
CA TYR A 26 -5.21 18.49 -14.46
C TYR A 26 -6.14 17.65 -15.34
N GLY A 27 -6.45 16.43 -14.94
CA GLY A 27 -7.47 15.61 -15.60
C GLY A 27 -8.89 16.11 -15.37
N LYS A 28 -9.10 17.02 -14.38
CA LYS A 28 -10.40 17.66 -14.07
C LYS A 28 -11.55 16.67 -13.86
N GLY A 29 -11.24 15.51 -13.33
CA GLY A 29 -12.20 14.45 -13.10
C GLY A 29 -12.56 13.61 -14.33
N ASP A 30 -12.01 13.90 -15.50
CA ASP A 30 -12.14 12.99 -16.64
C ASP A 30 -11.28 11.74 -16.40
N PHE A 31 -11.89 10.56 -16.50
CA PHE A 31 -11.24 9.30 -16.16
C PHE A 31 -10.04 9.03 -17.07
N THR A 32 -10.24 9.12 -18.38
CA THR A 32 -9.21 8.80 -19.38
C THR A 32 -8.07 9.80 -19.33
N ASN A 33 -8.37 11.10 -19.30
CA ASN A 33 -7.35 12.13 -19.19
C ASN A 33 -6.52 12.01 -17.92
N SER A 34 -7.17 11.75 -16.78
CA SER A 34 -6.46 11.62 -15.52
C SER A 34 -5.51 10.41 -15.52
N VAL A 35 -5.97 9.26 -16.01
CA VAL A 35 -5.15 8.05 -16.15
C VAL A 35 -3.99 8.29 -17.14
N ASP A 36 -4.25 8.94 -18.28
CA ASP A 36 -3.20 9.27 -19.27
C ASP A 36 -2.14 10.21 -18.68
N ILE A 37 -2.55 11.27 -17.98
CA ILE A 37 -1.61 12.18 -17.31
C ILE A 37 -0.76 11.44 -16.28
N ALA A 38 -1.38 10.60 -15.43
CA ALA A 38 -0.65 9.83 -14.43
C ALA A 38 0.42 8.93 -15.07
N THR A 39 0.06 8.25 -16.17
CA THR A 39 0.98 7.40 -16.93
C THR A 39 2.14 8.21 -17.51
N ARG A 40 1.84 9.37 -18.12
CA ARG A 40 2.84 10.25 -18.77
C ARG A 40 3.78 10.95 -17.80
N CYS A 41 3.42 11.08 -16.53
CA CYS A 41 4.32 11.60 -15.51
C CYS A 41 5.58 10.75 -15.35
N GLY A 42 5.54 9.49 -15.78
CA GLY A 42 6.68 8.59 -15.67
C GLY A 42 6.89 8.05 -14.27
N GLN A 43 8.08 7.55 -14.02
CA GLN A 43 8.48 6.88 -12.80
C GLN A 43 7.64 5.61 -12.54
N ASP A 44 6.67 5.64 -11.67
CA ASP A 44 5.77 4.52 -11.38
C ASP A 44 4.52 4.59 -12.27
N SER A 45 4.72 4.33 -13.56
CA SER A 45 3.70 4.54 -14.61
C SER A 45 2.61 3.46 -14.67
N ASP A 46 2.63 2.49 -13.80
CA ASP A 46 1.60 1.46 -13.59
C ASP A 46 0.83 1.68 -12.29
N CYS A 47 1.49 1.93 -11.17
CA CYS A 47 0.81 2.16 -9.89
C CYS A 47 0.10 3.52 -9.84
N ASN A 48 0.71 4.58 -10.35
CA ASN A 48 0.10 5.90 -10.32
C ASN A 48 -1.24 5.96 -11.07
N PRO A 49 -1.34 5.52 -12.35
CA PRO A 49 -2.62 5.48 -13.05
C PRO A 49 -3.61 4.49 -12.45
N SER A 50 -3.16 3.37 -11.87
CA SER A 50 -4.02 2.45 -11.12
C SER A 50 -4.66 3.13 -9.91
N THR A 51 -3.89 3.91 -9.17
CA THR A 51 -4.40 4.69 -8.02
C THR A 51 -5.41 5.74 -8.48
N VAL A 52 -5.12 6.50 -9.54
CA VAL A 52 -6.03 7.50 -10.11
C VAL A 52 -7.32 6.84 -10.59
N GLY A 53 -7.22 5.73 -11.31
CA GLY A 53 -8.38 4.97 -11.80
C GLY A 53 -9.23 4.43 -10.64
N GLY A 54 -8.60 3.93 -9.57
CA GLY A 54 -9.28 3.47 -8.37
C GLY A 54 -10.06 4.58 -7.67
N VAL A 55 -9.44 5.76 -7.48
CA VAL A 55 -10.10 6.92 -6.87
C VAL A 55 -11.30 7.39 -7.70
N LEU A 56 -11.13 7.56 -9.00
CA LEU A 56 -12.20 7.99 -9.90
C LEU A 56 -13.31 6.94 -10.01
N GLY A 57 -12.96 5.66 -10.01
CA GLY A 57 -13.93 4.56 -9.99
C GLY A 57 -14.80 4.57 -8.75
N VAL A 58 -14.23 4.86 -7.58
CA VAL A 58 -15.00 5.02 -6.34
C VAL A 58 -15.88 6.27 -6.38
N MET A 59 -15.37 7.38 -6.94
CA MET A 59 -16.14 8.64 -7.04
C MET A 59 -17.35 8.53 -7.96
N TYR A 60 -17.23 7.81 -9.06
CA TYR A 60 -18.24 7.79 -10.12
C TYR A 60 -19.08 6.52 -10.16
N GLY A 61 -18.55 5.43 -9.63
CA GLY A 61 -19.14 4.11 -9.73
C GLY A 61 -18.77 3.40 -11.04
N TYR A 62 -18.91 2.09 -11.03
CA TYR A 62 -18.54 1.19 -12.12
C TYR A 62 -19.16 1.57 -13.47
N ASP A 63 -20.46 1.90 -13.47
CA ASP A 63 -21.21 2.19 -14.69
C ASP A 63 -20.75 3.48 -15.43
N LYS A 64 -19.98 4.32 -14.77
CA LYS A 64 -19.45 5.56 -15.35
C LYS A 64 -18.00 5.47 -15.77
N ILE A 65 -17.36 4.34 -15.55
CA ILE A 65 -16.04 4.09 -16.13
C ILE A 65 -16.20 3.95 -17.64
N PRO A 66 -15.42 4.68 -18.45
CA PRO A 66 -15.60 4.63 -19.90
C PRO A 66 -15.44 3.22 -20.47
N SER A 67 -16.28 2.88 -21.43
CA SER A 67 -16.32 1.55 -22.08
C SER A 67 -14.98 1.14 -22.70
N PHE A 68 -14.18 2.10 -23.12
CA PHE A 68 -12.80 1.87 -23.58
C PHE A 68 -11.97 1.08 -22.57
N TRP A 69 -12.14 1.35 -21.28
CA TRP A 69 -11.43 0.67 -20.20
C TRP A 69 -12.12 -0.63 -19.74
N LEU A 70 -13.46 -0.66 -19.79
CA LEU A 70 -14.23 -1.81 -19.29
C LEU A 70 -14.34 -2.95 -20.32
N ASN A 71 -14.49 -2.65 -21.61
CA ASN A 71 -14.76 -3.68 -22.59
C ASN A 71 -13.68 -4.76 -22.67
N PRO A 72 -12.38 -4.45 -22.65
CA PRO A 72 -11.35 -5.49 -22.62
C PRO A 72 -11.38 -6.35 -21.36
N LEU A 73 -11.78 -5.77 -20.23
CA LEU A 73 -11.87 -6.50 -18.95
C LEU A 73 -13.01 -7.51 -18.96
N LYS A 74 -14.15 -7.19 -19.58
CA LYS A 74 -15.31 -8.08 -19.67
C LYS A 74 -15.01 -9.41 -20.36
N GLU A 75 -14.04 -9.41 -21.26
CA GLU A 75 -13.65 -10.62 -21.98
C GLU A 75 -12.83 -11.58 -21.11
N VAL A 76 -12.22 -11.09 -20.01
CA VAL A 76 -11.29 -11.84 -19.17
C VAL A 76 -11.68 -11.87 -17.69
N GLU A 77 -12.75 -11.19 -17.29
CA GLU A 77 -13.10 -11.04 -15.87
C GLU A 77 -13.42 -12.35 -15.14
N ASP A 78 -13.82 -13.39 -15.89
CA ASP A 78 -14.07 -14.71 -15.34
C ASP A 78 -12.84 -15.63 -15.34
N PHE A 79 -11.74 -15.21 -15.99
CA PHE A 79 -10.52 -16.01 -16.02
C PHE A 79 -9.89 -16.04 -14.63
N THR A 80 -9.53 -17.22 -14.18
CA THR A 80 -8.85 -17.38 -12.89
C THR A 80 -7.42 -16.92 -12.96
N PHE A 81 -6.98 -16.20 -11.94
CA PHE A 81 -5.58 -15.84 -11.78
C PHE A 81 -4.73 -17.09 -11.55
N GLU A 82 -3.56 -17.13 -12.14
CA GLU A 82 -2.65 -18.26 -12.02
C GLU A 82 -2.35 -18.58 -10.54
N GLY A 83 -2.39 -19.87 -10.20
CA GLY A 83 -2.15 -20.34 -8.83
C GLY A 83 -3.27 -20.06 -7.83
N THR A 84 -4.42 -19.56 -8.26
CA THR A 84 -5.56 -19.26 -7.39
C THR A 84 -6.87 -19.80 -7.95
N ASN A 85 -7.94 -19.68 -7.15
CA ASN A 85 -9.33 -19.90 -7.61
C ASN A 85 -10.08 -18.56 -7.78
N MET A 86 -9.37 -17.43 -7.80
CA MET A 86 -9.93 -16.10 -7.91
C MET A 86 -9.98 -15.62 -9.35
N SER A 87 -10.97 -14.80 -9.66
CA SER A 87 -11.10 -14.05 -10.91
C SER A 87 -11.48 -12.59 -10.58
N LEU A 88 -11.47 -11.69 -11.55
CA LEU A 88 -11.94 -10.33 -11.35
C LEU A 88 -13.39 -10.30 -10.88
N ALA A 89 -14.28 -11.07 -11.52
CA ALA A 89 -15.69 -11.16 -11.12
C ALA A 89 -15.85 -11.59 -9.65
N LYS A 90 -15.09 -12.60 -9.21
CA LYS A 90 -15.09 -13.02 -7.80
C LYS A 90 -14.52 -11.96 -6.88
N ALA A 91 -13.47 -11.26 -7.29
CA ALA A 91 -12.88 -10.18 -6.51
C ALA A 91 -13.86 -9.01 -6.31
N TYR A 92 -14.63 -8.64 -7.35
CA TYR A 92 -15.67 -7.62 -7.25
C TYR A 92 -16.74 -8.03 -6.24
N GLN A 93 -17.25 -9.26 -6.34
CA GLN A 93 -18.27 -9.76 -5.41
C GLN A 93 -17.76 -9.79 -3.97
N MET A 94 -16.54 -10.30 -3.76
CA MET A 94 -15.93 -10.35 -2.43
C MET A 94 -15.74 -8.96 -1.84
N SER A 95 -15.24 -8.00 -2.62
CA SER A 95 -15.05 -6.61 -2.19
C SER A 95 -16.38 -5.94 -1.83
N PHE A 96 -17.43 -6.19 -2.61
CA PHE A 96 -18.77 -5.68 -2.34
C PHE A 96 -19.36 -6.27 -1.05
N ASP A 97 -19.18 -7.56 -0.82
CA ASP A 97 -19.66 -8.20 0.40
C ASP A 97 -18.89 -7.72 1.64
N GLN A 98 -17.59 -7.51 1.53
CA GLN A 98 -16.78 -6.89 2.60
C GLN A 98 -17.22 -5.44 2.88
N ALA A 99 -17.49 -4.64 1.85
CA ALA A 99 -18.00 -3.29 2.00
C ALA A 99 -19.34 -3.27 2.75
N LYS A 100 -20.28 -4.16 2.41
CA LYS A 100 -21.56 -4.29 3.14
C LYS A 100 -21.35 -4.65 4.62
N GLN A 101 -20.44 -5.57 4.92
CA GLN A 101 -20.12 -5.95 6.30
C GLN A 101 -19.51 -4.76 7.07
N LEU A 102 -18.62 -4.00 6.44
CA LEU A 102 -18.02 -2.82 7.05
C LEU A 102 -19.07 -1.73 7.32
N ILE A 103 -19.99 -1.49 6.37
CA ILE A 103 -21.08 -0.53 6.53
C ILE A 103 -21.94 -0.88 7.75
N VAL A 104 -22.36 -2.15 7.88
CA VAL A 104 -23.13 -2.61 9.03
C VAL A 104 -22.32 -2.45 10.34
N LYS A 105 -21.06 -2.83 10.32
CA LYS A 105 -20.16 -2.70 11.50
C LYS A 105 -19.98 -1.25 11.95
N THR A 106 -20.08 -0.29 11.04
CA THR A 106 -19.93 1.15 11.32
C THR A 106 -21.25 1.87 11.59
N GLY A 107 -22.36 1.14 11.71
CA GLY A 107 -23.65 1.66 12.08
C GLY A 107 -24.57 1.97 10.91
N GLY A 108 -24.23 1.53 9.70
CA GLY A 108 -25.14 1.56 8.55
C GLY A 108 -26.07 0.36 8.51
N LYS A 109 -26.91 0.30 7.47
CA LYS A 109 -27.87 -0.78 7.26
C LYS A 109 -27.81 -1.29 5.83
N VAL A 110 -28.00 -2.58 5.67
CA VAL A 110 -28.15 -3.26 4.38
C VAL A 110 -29.42 -4.09 4.43
N SER A 111 -30.43 -3.72 3.66
CA SER A 111 -31.71 -4.40 3.66
C SER A 111 -32.48 -4.16 2.36
N GLY A 112 -33.16 -5.18 1.83
CA GLY A 112 -34.06 -5.05 0.69
C GLY A 112 -33.43 -4.50 -0.60
N GLY A 113 -32.12 -4.65 -0.79
CA GLY A 113 -31.41 -4.08 -1.92
C GLY A 113 -30.96 -2.64 -1.73
N GLU A 114 -31.28 -2.04 -0.59
CA GLU A 114 -30.89 -0.68 -0.22
C GLU A 114 -29.74 -0.72 0.79
N ILE A 115 -28.85 0.27 0.67
CA ILE A 115 -27.69 0.45 1.57
C ILE A 115 -27.78 1.87 2.17
N GLU A 116 -27.93 1.92 3.48
CA GLU A 116 -27.91 3.15 4.27
C GLU A 116 -26.53 3.35 4.87
N ILE A 117 -25.82 4.39 4.43
CA ILE A 117 -24.48 4.72 4.93
C ILE A 117 -24.56 5.95 5.82
N PRO A 118 -24.14 5.87 7.11
CA PRO A 118 -24.13 7.03 7.97
C PRO A 118 -23.08 8.04 7.50
N ILE A 119 -23.52 9.26 7.22
CA ILE A 119 -22.61 10.37 6.91
C ILE A 119 -21.97 10.83 8.20
N LYS A 120 -20.67 10.62 8.33
CA LYS A 120 -19.86 11.12 9.43
C LYS A 120 -18.92 12.20 8.92
N LYS A 121 -18.76 13.27 9.72
CA LYS A 121 -17.69 14.22 9.48
C LYS A 121 -16.36 13.47 9.63
N ALA A 122 -15.49 13.60 8.64
CA ALA A 122 -14.17 13.00 8.73
C ALA A 122 -13.38 13.66 9.87
N ASP A 123 -12.89 12.86 10.79
CA ASP A 123 -11.92 13.31 11.78
C ASP A 123 -10.55 13.40 11.12
N VAL A 124 -9.89 14.54 11.31
CA VAL A 124 -8.49 14.66 10.87
C VAL A 124 -7.64 13.89 11.87
N LEU A 125 -7.24 12.70 11.48
CA LEU A 125 -6.31 11.91 12.28
C LEU A 125 -4.90 12.49 12.15
N PRO A 126 -4.12 12.53 13.25
CA PRO A 126 -2.71 12.86 13.15
C PRO A 126 -2.00 11.85 12.26
N LEU A 127 -0.91 12.27 11.63
CA LEU A 127 -0.06 11.33 10.89
C LEU A 127 0.40 10.22 11.84
N GLU A 128 0.22 8.99 11.40
CA GLU A 128 0.69 7.84 12.15
C GLU A 128 2.22 7.89 12.25
N GLN A 129 2.72 7.77 13.47
CA GLN A 129 4.15 7.68 13.76
C GLN A 129 4.41 6.32 14.38
N ASN A 130 5.30 5.54 13.78
CA ASN A 130 5.63 4.21 14.28
C ASN A 130 6.19 4.23 15.70
N PHE A 131 6.81 5.34 16.09
CA PHE A 131 7.38 5.51 17.42
C PHE A 131 7.10 6.93 17.90
N GLU A 132 6.01 7.11 18.62
CA GLU A 132 5.58 8.42 19.12
C GLU A 132 6.68 9.03 20.01
N ASN A 133 6.98 10.31 19.76
CA ASN A 133 8.03 11.06 20.44
C ASN A 133 9.45 10.48 20.33
N THR A 134 9.68 9.62 19.34
CA THR A 134 10.99 9.02 19.10
C THR A 134 11.53 9.44 17.75
N TYR A 135 12.77 9.87 17.71
CA TYR A 135 13.44 10.36 16.50
C TYR A 135 14.71 9.55 16.25
N PRO A 136 14.96 9.09 15.00
CA PRO A 136 16.21 8.42 14.68
C PRO A 136 17.38 9.42 14.82
N LEU A 137 18.28 9.14 15.74
CA LEU A 137 19.52 9.92 15.93
C LEU A 137 20.60 9.48 14.92
N TYR A 138 20.53 8.23 14.50
CA TYR A 138 21.57 7.60 13.73
C TYR A 138 21.00 6.42 12.93
N ARG A 139 21.54 6.19 11.74
CA ARG A 139 21.19 5.05 10.88
C ARG A 139 22.47 4.44 10.31
N GLU A 140 22.66 3.17 10.54
CA GLU A 140 23.73 2.38 9.92
C GLU A 140 23.13 1.29 9.05
N ARG A 141 23.76 1.03 7.91
CA ARG A 141 23.44 -0.11 7.06
C ARG A 141 24.62 -1.07 7.06
N LYS A 142 24.34 -2.31 7.45
CA LYS A 142 25.27 -3.45 7.29
C LYS A 142 24.61 -4.47 6.41
N ASP A 143 25.25 -4.77 5.29
CA ASP A 143 24.82 -5.84 4.40
C ASP A 143 25.50 -7.13 4.87
N CYS A 144 24.80 -7.90 5.71
CA CYS A 144 25.28 -9.19 6.22
C CYS A 144 24.13 -10.17 6.38
N PHE A 145 24.42 -11.46 6.34
CA PHE A 145 23.46 -12.49 6.72
C PHE A 145 23.52 -12.68 8.23
N LEU A 146 22.35 -12.66 8.89
CA LEU A 146 22.24 -13.01 10.31
C LEU A 146 22.27 -14.54 10.45
N THR A 147 23.44 -15.13 10.29
CA THR A 147 23.65 -16.56 10.49
C THR A 147 24.04 -16.93 11.90
N ASP A 148 24.47 -15.92 12.67
CA ASP A 148 24.98 -16.03 14.02
C ASP A 148 24.58 -14.84 14.90
N THR A 149 25.20 -14.70 16.06
CA THR A 149 25.03 -13.56 16.95
C THR A 149 25.55 -12.29 16.28
N PHE A 150 24.69 -11.28 16.20
CA PHE A 150 25.04 -9.95 15.73
C PHE A 150 25.08 -9.01 16.94
N GLU A 151 26.21 -8.39 17.16
CA GLU A 151 26.42 -7.45 18.25
C GLU A 151 26.69 -6.05 17.71
N PHE A 152 26.09 -5.04 18.35
CA PHE A 152 26.33 -3.64 18.03
C PHE A 152 26.11 -2.79 19.28
N ASP A 153 26.84 -1.70 19.35
CA ASP A 153 26.68 -0.68 20.39
C ASP A 153 25.83 0.46 19.86
N PHE A 154 24.93 0.97 20.68
CA PHE A 154 24.15 2.15 20.36
C PHE A 154 24.05 3.11 21.53
N ASN A 155 23.87 4.39 21.23
CA ASN A 155 23.62 5.42 22.23
C ASN A 155 22.25 6.04 21.95
N GLY A 156 21.27 5.75 22.81
CA GLY A 156 19.89 6.20 22.66
C GLY A 156 18.94 5.43 23.54
N ASN A 157 17.65 5.72 23.43
CA ASN A 157 16.59 5.10 24.23
C ASN A 157 16.10 3.77 23.64
N GLY A 158 16.47 3.47 22.41
CA GLY A 158 16.08 2.24 21.71
C GLY A 158 16.70 2.16 20.32
N PHE A 159 16.47 1.06 19.66
CA PHE A 159 16.91 0.83 18.27
C PHE A 159 15.87 0.07 17.48
N VAL A 160 15.94 0.19 16.16
CA VAL A 160 15.14 -0.57 15.20
C VAL A 160 16.07 -1.27 14.24
N ILE A 161 15.88 -2.58 14.09
CA ILE A 161 16.60 -3.37 13.10
C ILE A 161 15.67 -3.65 11.93
N TRP A 162 16.10 -3.28 10.74
CA TRP A 162 15.45 -3.63 9.49
C TRP A 162 16.25 -4.71 8.77
N GLY A 163 15.56 -5.74 8.30
CA GLY A 163 16.17 -6.80 7.52
C GLY A 163 15.18 -7.43 6.55
N ASN A 164 15.71 -8.12 5.55
CA ASN A 164 14.93 -8.96 4.65
C ASN A 164 15.06 -10.42 5.10
N ILE A 165 13.93 -11.10 5.25
CA ILE A 165 13.91 -12.56 5.44
C ILE A 165 13.96 -13.19 4.04
N CYS A 166 15.10 -13.77 3.68
CA CYS A 166 15.22 -14.56 2.46
C CYS A 166 14.84 -16.00 2.79
N CYS A 167 13.68 -16.45 2.33
CA CYS A 167 13.31 -17.87 2.38
C CYS A 167 14.11 -18.63 1.31
N THR A 168 15.23 -19.19 1.70
CA THR A 168 15.79 -20.32 0.95
C THR A 168 14.98 -21.57 1.30
N ARG A 169 14.73 -22.47 0.35
CA ARG A 169 13.86 -23.67 0.50
C ARG A 169 14.18 -24.63 1.66
N SER A 170 15.05 -24.27 2.57
CA SER A 170 15.54 -25.09 3.69
C SER A 170 15.50 -24.40 5.06
N ILE A 171 14.70 -23.35 5.25
CA ILE A 171 14.57 -22.72 6.57
C ILE A 171 13.44 -23.41 7.32
N THR A 172 13.79 -24.14 8.38
CA THR A 172 12.83 -24.65 9.35
C THR A 172 12.25 -23.49 10.19
N PRO A 173 11.00 -23.57 10.65
CA PRO A 173 10.31 -22.50 11.39
C PRO A 173 11.02 -22.03 12.67
N ASP A 174 11.99 -22.78 13.18
CA ASP A 174 12.72 -22.46 14.41
C ASP A 174 13.69 -21.27 14.31
N TYR A 175 13.95 -20.78 13.09
CA TYR A 175 14.89 -19.67 12.89
C TYR A 175 14.25 -18.27 13.10
N ILE A 176 12.95 -18.17 13.09
CA ILE A 176 12.24 -16.89 13.18
C ILE A 176 12.18 -16.33 14.60
N ASN A 177 12.45 -17.13 15.62
CA ASN A 177 12.19 -16.79 17.03
C ASN A 177 13.43 -16.44 17.88
N ARG A 178 14.58 -16.12 17.28
CA ARG A 178 15.77 -15.77 18.08
C ARG A 178 16.33 -14.39 17.75
N VAL A 179 15.55 -13.37 18.02
CA VAL A 179 16.13 -12.06 18.35
C VAL A 179 16.21 -11.98 19.87
N SER A 180 17.34 -12.31 20.43
CA SER A 180 17.61 -12.02 21.84
C SER A 180 18.21 -10.64 21.94
N THR A 181 17.50 -9.72 22.56
CA THR A 181 17.97 -8.37 22.84
C THR A 181 18.62 -8.34 24.21
N ARG A 182 19.89 -7.95 24.28
CA ARG A 182 20.54 -7.56 25.54
C ARG A 182 20.32 -6.09 25.80
N HIS A 183 19.79 -5.78 26.93
CA HIS A 183 19.39 -4.46 27.36
C HIS A 183 20.55 -3.69 27.98
N ILE A 184 20.82 -2.49 27.46
CA ILE A 184 21.57 -1.47 28.17
C ILE A 184 20.78 -0.16 28.02
N GLY A 185 19.79 0.05 28.91
CA GLY A 185 18.91 1.24 28.90
C GLY A 185 17.43 0.90 28.90
N SER A 186 16.62 1.83 29.31
CA SER A 186 15.30 1.58 29.89
C SER A 186 14.15 1.20 28.99
N GLU A 187 14.27 0.94 27.69
CA GLU A 187 13.17 0.35 26.89
C GLU A 187 13.67 -0.20 25.54
N VAL A 188 13.28 -1.43 25.23
CA VAL A 188 13.56 -2.09 23.95
C VAL A 188 12.26 -2.23 23.18
N PHE A 189 12.19 -1.69 21.98
CA PHE A 189 11.15 -2.01 21.01
C PHE A 189 11.76 -2.86 19.90
N GLY A 190 11.42 -4.13 19.84
CA GLY A 190 11.72 -5.03 18.73
C GLY A 190 10.43 -5.29 17.96
N LEU A 191 10.36 -4.89 16.74
CA LEU A 191 9.37 -5.37 15.77
C LEU A 191 10.11 -6.22 14.75
N ALA A 192 9.78 -7.51 14.72
CA ALA A 192 10.12 -8.39 13.62
C ALA A 192 8.85 -8.60 12.80
N GLU A 193 8.86 -8.21 11.53
CA GLU A 193 7.97 -8.69 10.48
C GLU A 193 8.76 -9.44 9.41
#